data_c3ffe03eedc9266cde7d7048768aa9bc
#
_entry.id   c3ffe03eedc9266cde7d7048768aa9bc
#
_cell.length_a   1.000
_cell.length_b   1.000
_cell.length_c   1.000
_cell.angle_alpha   90.00
_cell.angle_beta   90.00
_cell.angle_gamma   90.00
#
_symmetry.space_group_name_H-M   'P 1'
#
loop_
_entity.id
_entity.type
_entity.pdbx_description
1 polymer ?
#
loop_
_entity_poly.entity_id
_entity_poly.type
_entity_poly.pdbx_seq_one_letter_code
_entity_poly.pdbx_strand_id
1 'polypeptide(L)'
;VFLIAIPAALALIILAEPILISLFYYGEVMTPRDMTMATFSLRAYSAGIIAFMLIKVLAPGYFSRQDVKTPVRIGVIALVVNMGLNIVLVVPLHFYLGIGHVGLAFATTLAAILNSFLLFKGLRKNDIYKPEEGWRKFLVMLFNANIAMCICLYVSISYSNSWFDMVWWERASSLGMICIMAIVVYISILFLSGFRASYLKNK
;
A
#
# COMPACT_ATOMS: atom_id res chain seq x y z
N VAL A 1 12.20 2.40 3.43
CA VAL A 1 11.00 1.81 2.84
C VAL A 1 9.76 2.20 3.61
N PHE A 2 9.64 1.86 4.88
CA PHE A 2 8.44 2.10 5.70
C PHE A 2 8.00 3.57 5.77
N LEU A 3 8.96 4.50 5.78
CA LEU A 3 8.69 5.95 5.80
C LEU A 3 7.83 6.43 4.61
N ILE A 4 7.91 5.76 3.47
CA ILE A 4 7.19 6.13 2.25
C ILE A 4 6.07 5.12 1.95
N ALA A 5 6.34 3.82 2.11
CA ALA A 5 5.38 2.79 1.73
C ALA A 5 4.14 2.76 2.61
N ILE A 6 4.27 2.99 3.93
CA ILE A 6 3.11 2.97 4.84
C ILE A 6 2.17 4.16 4.57
N PRO A 7 2.63 5.43 4.57
CA PRO A 7 1.72 6.54 4.28
C PRO A 7 1.12 6.46 2.87
N ALA A 8 1.88 6.01 1.87
CA ALA A 8 1.36 5.83 0.52
C ALA A 8 0.26 4.76 0.46
N ALA A 9 0.46 3.61 1.11
CA ALA A 9 -0.54 2.55 1.17
C ALA A 9 -1.82 3.01 1.87
N LEU A 10 -1.69 3.66 3.03
CA LEU A 10 -2.83 4.18 3.80
C LEU A 10 -3.58 5.27 3.04
N ALA A 11 -2.86 6.22 2.43
CA ALA A 11 -3.48 7.26 1.61
C ALA A 11 -4.25 6.66 0.44
N LEU A 12 -3.67 5.68 -0.28
CA LEU A 12 -4.36 5.00 -1.38
C LEU A 12 -5.58 4.20 -0.93
N ILE A 13 -5.55 3.57 0.25
CA ILE A 13 -6.71 2.87 0.80
C ILE A 13 -7.85 3.85 1.09
N ILE A 14 -7.54 5.00 1.69
CA ILE A 14 -8.54 6.00 2.08
C ILE A 14 -9.05 6.76 0.86
N LEU A 15 -8.15 7.19 -0.02
CA LEU A 15 -8.48 7.97 -1.22
C LEU A 15 -8.88 7.11 -2.44
N ALA A 16 -8.99 5.79 -2.30
CA ALA A 16 -9.24 4.88 -3.43
C ALA A 16 -10.46 5.30 -4.26
N GLU A 17 -11.57 5.62 -3.61
CA GLU A 17 -12.81 6.03 -4.27
C GLU A 17 -12.70 7.41 -4.94
N PRO A 18 -12.27 8.49 -4.25
CA PRO A 18 -12.04 9.78 -4.87
C PRO A 18 -11.07 9.74 -6.06
N ILE A 19 -10.00 8.95 -5.95
CA ILE A 19 -9.03 8.79 -7.05
C ILE A 19 -9.69 8.16 -8.28
N LEU A 20 -10.40 7.05 -8.09
CA LEU A 20 -11.04 6.35 -9.20
C LEU A 20 -12.14 7.18 -9.85
N ILE A 21 -12.98 7.86 -9.06
CA ILE A 21 -13.99 8.76 -9.59
C ILE A 21 -13.36 9.91 -10.37
N SER A 22 -12.29 10.50 -9.85
CA SER A 22 -11.60 11.61 -10.51
C SER A 22 -10.91 11.20 -11.82
N LEU A 23 -10.43 9.94 -11.93
CA LEU A 23 -9.70 9.48 -13.10
C LEU A 23 -10.57 8.80 -14.15
N PHE A 24 -11.62 8.11 -13.75
CA PHE A 24 -12.37 7.21 -14.64
C PHE A 24 -13.87 7.52 -14.76
N TYR A 25 -14.45 8.29 -13.86
CA TYR A 25 -15.88 8.59 -13.92
C TYR A 25 -16.16 9.76 -14.87
N TYR A 26 -16.07 9.48 -16.18
CA TYR A 26 -16.37 10.39 -17.27
C TYR A 26 -17.43 9.78 -18.19
N GLY A 27 -18.55 10.48 -18.38
CA GLY A 27 -19.62 10.05 -19.27
C GLY A 27 -20.41 8.82 -18.76
N GLU A 28 -21.07 8.12 -19.70
CA GLU A 28 -22.02 7.03 -19.39
C GLU A 28 -21.38 5.62 -19.37
N VAL A 29 -20.07 5.51 -19.60
CA VAL A 29 -19.39 4.22 -19.78
C VAL A 29 -19.19 3.48 -18.45
N MET A 30 -19.00 4.22 -17.36
CA MET A 30 -18.73 3.65 -16.02
C MET A 30 -19.91 3.92 -15.08
N THR A 31 -20.46 2.86 -14.50
CA THR A 31 -21.53 2.97 -13.52
C THR A 31 -20.97 3.19 -12.10
N PRO A 32 -21.77 3.75 -11.16
CA PRO A 32 -21.37 3.84 -9.75
C PRO A 32 -21.00 2.47 -9.14
N ARG A 33 -21.63 1.38 -9.61
CA ARG A 33 -21.30 0.01 -9.20
C ARG A 33 -19.89 -0.39 -9.64
N ASP A 34 -19.50 -0.06 -10.88
CA ASP A 34 -18.17 -0.36 -11.40
C ASP A 34 -17.10 0.39 -10.61
N MET A 35 -17.37 1.65 -10.24
CA MET A 35 -16.49 2.45 -9.39
C MET A 35 -16.31 1.82 -8.01
N THR A 36 -17.39 1.36 -7.38
CA THR A 36 -17.32 0.69 -6.07
C THR A 36 -16.49 -0.59 -6.16
N MET A 37 -16.69 -1.39 -7.21
CA MET A 37 -15.96 -2.63 -7.43
C MET A 37 -14.46 -2.39 -7.67
N ALA A 38 -14.13 -1.40 -8.50
CA ALA A 38 -12.75 -0.97 -8.72
C ALA A 38 -12.10 -0.45 -7.43
N THR A 39 -12.85 0.29 -6.61
CA THR A 39 -12.40 0.80 -5.30
C THR A 39 -11.98 -0.34 -4.37
N PHE A 40 -12.78 -1.41 -4.26
CA PHE A 40 -12.42 -2.57 -3.45
C PHE A 40 -11.14 -3.24 -3.95
N SER A 41 -10.97 -3.37 -5.27
CA SER A 41 -9.75 -3.93 -5.84
C SER A 41 -8.53 -3.04 -5.58
N LEU A 42 -8.66 -1.73 -5.73
CA LEU A 42 -7.58 -0.78 -5.45
C LEU A 42 -7.18 -0.80 -3.97
N ARG A 43 -8.15 -0.85 -3.05
CA ARG A 43 -7.89 -1.00 -1.61
C ARG A 43 -7.14 -2.29 -1.30
N ALA A 44 -7.53 -3.41 -1.92
CA ALA A 44 -6.87 -4.70 -1.74
C ALA A 44 -5.42 -4.68 -2.24
N TYR A 45 -5.14 -4.11 -3.41
CA TYR A 45 -3.78 -3.94 -3.91
C TYR A 45 -2.95 -2.96 -3.07
N SER A 46 -3.57 -1.89 -2.59
CA SER A 46 -2.90 -0.87 -1.77
C SER A 46 -2.39 -1.46 -0.45
N ALA A 47 -3.12 -2.39 0.15
CA ALA A 47 -2.64 -3.15 1.32
C ALA A 47 -1.37 -3.96 1.02
N GLY A 48 -1.16 -4.38 -0.24
CA GLY A 48 0.02 -5.11 -0.69
C GLY A 48 1.26 -4.25 -0.94
N ILE A 49 1.13 -2.92 -1.05
CA ILE A 49 2.23 -2.01 -1.41
C ILE A 49 3.45 -2.19 -0.50
N ILE A 50 3.23 -2.32 0.80
CA ILE A 50 4.31 -2.50 1.78
C ILE A 50 5.10 -3.78 1.46
N ALA A 51 4.40 -4.88 1.17
CA ALA A 51 5.03 -6.14 0.81
C ALA A 51 5.80 -6.05 -0.52
N PHE A 52 5.22 -5.43 -1.55
CA PHE A 52 5.88 -5.21 -2.83
C PHE A 52 7.16 -4.37 -2.70
N MET A 53 7.12 -3.32 -1.88
CA MET A 53 8.30 -2.50 -1.61
C MET A 53 9.36 -3.26 -0.80
N LEU A 54 8.94 -4.07 0.17
CA LEU A 54 9.87 -4.92 0.93
C LEU A 54 10.59 -5.93 0.05
N ILE A 55 9.90 -6.58 -0.89
CA ILE A 55 10.52 -7.51 -1.84
C ILE A 55 11.65 -6.83 -2.61
N LYS A 56 11.41 -5.60 -3.11
CA LYS A 56 12.41 -4.83 -3.88
C LYS A 56 13.65 -4.45 -3.08
N VAL A 57 13.54 -4.37 -1.76
CA VAL A 57 14.66 -4.01 -0.88
C VAL A 57 15.35 -5.26 -0.31
N LEU A 58 14.60 -6.33 -0.06
CA LEU A 58 15.16 -7.56 0.51
C LEU A 58 15.89 -8.41 -0.54
N ALA A 59 15.41 -8.44 -1.78
CA ALA A 59 16.02 -9.24 -2.85
C ALA A 59 17.49 -8.83 -3.15
N PRO A 60 17.86 -7.54 -3.24
CA PRO A 60 19.26 -7.12 -3.38
C PRO A 60 20.19 -7.60 -2.25
N GLY A 61 19.68 -7.83 -1.04
CA GLY A 61 20.44 -8.39 0.08
C GLY A 61 20.95 -9.80 -0.19
N TYR A 62 20.27 -10.57 -1.04
CA TYR A 62 20.77 -11.86 -1.53
C TYR A 62 21.73 -11.71 -2.71
N PHE A 63 21.42 -10.80 -3.64
CA PHE A 63 22.22 -10.58 -4.84
C PHE A 63 23.65 -10.09 -4.50
N SER A 64 23.79 -9.26 -3.47
CA SER A 64 25.10 -8.81 -2.98
C SER A 64 26.01 -9.96 -2.51
N ARG A 65 25.42 -11.12 -2.23
CA ARG A 65 26.12 -12.36 -1.85
C ARG A 65 26.20 -13.39 -2.98
N GLN A 66 25.87 -12.99 -4.21
CA GLN A 66 25.80 -13.87 -5.37
C GLN A 66 24.77 -15.02 -5.23
N ASP A 67 23.85 -14.92 -4.25
CA ASP A 67 22.76 -15.88 -4.08
C ASP A 67 21.52 -15.43 -4.87
N VAL A 68 21.48 -15.82 -6.13
CA VAL A 68 20.30 -15.58 -7.00
C VAL A 68 19.26 -16.70 -6.83
N LYS A 69 19.70 -17.89 -6.40
CA LYS A 69 18.84 -19.09 -6.34
C LYS A 69 17.74 -18.95 -5.27
N THR A 70 18.08 -18.41 -4.10
CA THR A 70 17.13 -18.29 -2.98
C THR A 70 15.97 -17.35 -3.29
N PRO A 71 16.18 -16.09 -3.77
CA PRO A 71 15.05 -15.21 -4.15
C PRO A 71 14.19 -15.79 -5.27
N VAL A 72 14.80 -16.42 -6.28
CA VAL A 72 14.06 -17.07 -7.37
C VAL A 72 13.17 -18.20 -6.84
N ARG A 73 13.73 -19.10 -5.98
CA ARG A 73 12.95 -20.17 -5.36
C ARG A 73 11.77 -19.63 -4.54
N ILE A 74 11.99 -18.59 -3.75
CA ILE A 74 10.94 -17.94 -2.95
C ILE A 74 9.89 -17.32 -3.87
N GLY A 75 10.31 -16.68 -4.96
CA GLY A 75 9.40 -16.11 -5.96
C GLY A 75 8.51 -17.18 -6.61
N VAL A 76 9.08 -18.34 -6.96
CA VAL A 76 8.31 -19.49 -7.50
C VAL A 76 7.30 -20.01 -6.48
N ILE A 77 7.70 -20.15 -5.20
CA ILE A 77 6.76 -20.55 -4.12
C ILE A 77 5.61 -19.55 -4.02
N ALA A 78 5.91 -18.25 -4.00
CA ALA A 78 4.88 -17.20 -3.94
C ALA A 78 3.96 -17.23 -5.16
N LEU A 79 4.49 -17.51 -6.35
CA LEU A 79 3.70 -17.65 -7.58
C LEU A 79 2.72 -18.83 -7.50
N VAL A 80 3.18 -20.01 -7.07
CA VAL A 80 2.33 -21.20 -6.91
C VAL A 80 1.24 -20.95 -5.87
N VAL A 81 1.59 -20.31 -4.74
CA VAL A 81 0.61 -19.93 -3.71
C VAL A 81 -0.40 -18.92 -4.27
N ASN A 82 0.04 -17.94 -5.06
CA ASN A 82 -0.87 -16.98 -5.73
C ASN A 82 -1.86 -17.71 -6.64
N MET A 83 -1.40 -18.66 -7.45
CA MET A 83 -2.28 -19.45 -8.32
C MET A 83 -3.32 -20.24 -7.50
N GLY A 84 -2.91 -20.88 -6.40
CA GLY A 84 -3.82 -21.58 -5.52
C GLY A 84 -4.83 -20.63 -4.84
N LEU A 85 -4.38 -19.48 -4.34
CA LEU A 85 -5.24 -18.45 -3.75
C LEU A 85 -6.22 -17.85 -4.77
N ASN A 86 -5.82 -17.71 -6.03
CA ASN A 86 -6.74 -17.26 -7.07
C ASN A 86 -7.90 -18.23 -7.22
N ILE A 87 -7.65 -19.54 -7.27
CA ILE A 87 -8.72 -20.53 -7.37
C ILE A 87 -9.63 -20.45 -6.13
N VAL A 88 -9.06 -20.40 -4.94
CA VAL A 88 -9.80 -20.43 -3.67
C VAL A 88 -10.58 -19.14 -3.41
N LEU A 89 -10.08 -17.97 -3.82
CA LEU A 89 -10.71 -16.68 -3.57
C LEU A 89 -11.55 -16.19 -4.74
N VAL A 90 -11.05 -16.29 -5.98
CA VAL A 90 -11.75 -15.74 -7.14
C VAL A 90 -13.02 -16.52 -7.45
N VAL A 91 -12.95 -17.85 -7.40
CA VAL A 91 -14.09 -18.71 -7.74
C VAL A 91 -15.29 -18.44 -6.82
N PRO A 92 -15.17 -18.52 -5.48
CA PRO A 92 -16.32 -18.25 -4.60
C PRO A 92 -16.79 -16.79 -4.68
N LEU A 93 -15.85 -15.82 -4.69
CA LEU A 93 -16.20 -14.41 -4.75
C LEU A 93 -16.88 -14.02 -6.07
N HIS A 94 -16.53 -14.69 -7.17
CA HIS A 94 -17.20 -14.49 -8.45
C HIS A 94 -18.62 -15.08 -8.45
N PHE A 95 -18.78 -16.35 -8.02
CA PHE A 95 -20.08 -17.04 -8.10
C PHE A 95 -21.08 -16.53 -7.07
N TYR A 96 -20.66 -16.24 -5.83
CA TYR A 96 -21.58 -15.84 -4.76
C TYR A 96 -21.81 -14.32 -4.68
N LEU A 97 -20.81 -13.50 -5.02
CA LEU A 97 -20.87 -12.05 -4.79
C LEU A 97 -20.67 -11.22 -6.09
N GLY A 98 -20.24 -11.83 -7.19
CA GLY A 98 -19.94 -11.13 -8.45
C GLY A 98 -18.69 -10.23 -8.37
N ILE A 99 -17.83 -10.41 -7.36
CA ILE A 99 -16.63 -9.59 -7.09
C ILE A 99 -15.31 -10.37 -7.25
N GLY A 100 -15.23 -11.25 -8.24
CA GLY A 100 -14.06 -12.10 -8.47
C GLY A 100 -12.74 -11.34 -8.64
N HIS A 101 -12.79 -10.12 -9.24
CA HIS A 101 -11.62 -9.24 -9.40
C HIS A 101 -11.03 -8.77 -8.06
N VAL A 102 -11.85 -8.61 -7.02
CA VAL A 102 -11.37 -8.31 -5.66
C VAL A 102 -10.62 -9.51 -5.08
N GLY A 103 -11.09 -10.73 -5.35
CA GLY A 103 -10.40 -11.97 -4.99
C GLY A 103 -9.01 -12.06 -5.60
N LEU A 104 -8.86 -11.67 -6.86
CA LEU A 104 -7.57 -11.62 -7.56
C LEU A 104 -6.59 -10.63 -6.88
N ALA A 105 -7.08 -9.45 -6.50
CA ALA A 105 -6.30 -8.44 -5.80
C ALA A 105 -5.84 -8.92 -4.42
N PHE A 106 -6.71 -9.57 -3.66
CA PHE A 106 -6.36 -10.17 -2.37
C PHE A 106 -5.36 -11.32 -2.51
N ALA A 107 -5.55 -12.22 -3.47
CA ALA A 107 -4.61 -13.33 -3.72
C ALA A 107 -3.20 -12.80 -4.01
N THR A 108 -3.09 -11.80 -4.87
CA THR A 108 -1.81 -11.17 -5.23
C THR A 108 -1.17 -10.49 -4.01
N THR A 109 -1.94 -9.79 -3.21
CA THR A 109 -1.46 -9.14 -1.97
C THR A 109 -0.95 -10.16 -0.96
N LEU A 110 -1.69 -11.25 -0.72
CA LEU A 110 -1.28 -12.31 0.20
C LEU A 110 -0.01 -13.03 -0.28
N ALA A 111 0.10 -13.30 -1.58
CA ALA A 111 1.30 -13.88 -2.15
C ALA A 111 2.53 -12.96 -2.02
N ALA A 112 2.36 -11.64 -2.19
CA ALA A 112 3.42 -10.67 -1.97
C ALA A 112 3.85 -10.60 -0.49
N ILE A 113 2.90 -10.67 0.44
CA ILE A 113 3.18 -10.74 1.88
C ILE A 113 3.99 -12.01 2.20
N LEU A 114 3.58 -13.15 1.68
CA LEU A 114 4.31 -14.41 1.85
C LEU A 114 5.73 -14.30 1.29
N ASN A 115 5.89 -13.77 0.08
CA ASN A 115 7.19 -13.59 -0.57
C ASN A 115 8.12 -12.70 0.29
N SER A 116 7.64 -11.52 0.69
CA SER A 116 8.41 -10.59 1.53
C SER A 116 8.78 -11.21 2.89
N PHE A 117 7.87 -11.95 3.49
CA PHE A 117 8.12 -12.66 4.75
C PHE A 117 9.19 -13.75 4.61
N LEU A 118 9.13 -14.57 3.56
CA LEU A 118 10.12 -15.63 3.31
C LEU A 118 11.51 -15.03 3.02
N LEU A 119 11.60 -13.94 2.23
CA LEU A 119 12.84 -13.23 1.99
C LEU A 119 13.42 -12.69 3.31
N PHE A 120 12.61 -12.01 4.11
CA PHE A 120 13.03 -11.47 5.40
C PHE A 120 13.50 -12.55 6.37
N LYS A 121 12.73 -13.64 6.49
CA LYS A 121 13.10 -14.80 7.34
C LYS A 121 14.43 -15.41 6.91
N GLY A 122 14.67 -15.54 5.61
CA GLY A 122 15.92 -16.06 5.08
C GLY A 122 17.12 -15.18 5.38
N LEU A 123 17.00 -13.84 5.20
CA LEU A 123 18.04 -12.89 5.54
C LEU A 123 18.38 -12.89 7.04
N ARG A 124 17.35 -13.03 7.89
CA ARG A 124 17.54 -13.09 9.34
C ARG A 124 18.19 -14.41 9.79
N LYS A 125 17.80 -15.54 9.19
CA LYS A 125 18.36 -16.85 9.50
C LYS A 125 19.86 -16.92 9.16
N ASN A 126 20.30 -16.22 8.14
CA ASN A 126 21.67 -16.20 7.68
C ASN A 126 22.50 -15.07 8.34
N ASP A 127 22.01 -14.45 9.43
CA ASP A 127 22.67 -13.33 10.15
C ASP A 127 23.03 -12.14 9.26
N ILE A 128 22.34 -11.98 8.11
CA ILE A 128 22.57 -10.90 7.16
C ILE A 128 21.92 -9.60 7.66
N TYR A 129 20.77 -9.73 8.31
CA TYR A 129 20.03 -8.60 8.84
C TYR A 129 19.89 -8.71 10.35
N LYS A 130 20.43 -7.72 11.05
CA LYS A 130 20.24 -7.52 12.50
C LYS A 130 19.52 -6.22 12.73
N PRO A 131 18.39 -6.21 13.46
CA PRO A 131 17.71 -4.96 13.82
C PRO A 131 18.63 -4.08 14.66
N GLU A 132 18.74 -2.80 14.29
CA GLU A 132 19.50 -1.81 15.07
C GLU A 132 18.70 -1.33 16.29
N GLU A 133 19.39 -0.87 17.32
CA GLU A 133 18.77 -0.17 18.45
C GLU A 133 18.08 1.10 17.98
N GLY A 134 16.84 1.36 18.48
CA GLY A 134 16.08 2.55 18.09
C GLY A 134 14.89 2.29 17.15
N TRP A 135 14.76 1.09 16.59
CA TRP A 135 13.61 0.72 15.75
C TRP A 135 12.26 0.98 16.42
N ARG A 136 12.16 0.73 17.74
CA ARG A 136 10.91 0.96 18.48
C ARG A 136 10.52 2.44 18.50
N LYS A 137 11.48 3.34 18.72
CA LYS A 137 11.23 4.79 18.68
C LYS A 137 10.80 5.24 17.28
N PHE A 138 11.50 4.77 16.25
CA PHE A 138 11.17 5.06 14.86
C PHE A 138 9.75 4.59 14.49
N LEU A 139 9.36 3.37 14.87
CA LEU A 139 8.02 2.85 14.61
C LEU A 139 6.92 3.64 15.31
N VAL A 140 7.13 4.09 16.55
CA VAL A 140 6.17 4.94 17.28
C VAL A 140 6.01 6.30 16.58
N MET A 141 7.11 6.93 16.16
CA MET A 141 7.06 8.19 15.42
C MET A 141 6.29 8.04 14.11
N LEU A 142 6.59 6.98 13.36
CA LEU A 142 5.93 6.65 12.11
C LEU A 142 4.43 6.39 12.32
N PHE A 143 4.07 5.67 13.36
CA PHE A 143 2.69 5.37 13.72
C PHE A 143 1.89 6.63 14.01
N ASN A 144 2.43 7.55 14.85
CA ASN A 144 1.77 8.81 15.17
C ASN A 144 1.56 9.70 13.93
N ALA A 145 2.58 9.80 13.06
CA ALA A 145 2.48 10.57 11.83
C ALA A 145 1.42 10.00 10.87
N ASN A 146 1.36 8.67 10.75
CA ASN A 146 0.35 8.01 9.92
C ASN A 146 -1.07 8.17 10.49
N ILE A 147 -1.27 8.08 11.80
CA ILE A 147 -2.59 8.31 12.41
C ILE A 147 -3.06 9.74 12.11
N ALA A 148 -2.22 10.74 12.35
CA ALA A 148 -2.59 12.14 12.08
C ALA A 148 -2.95 12.37 10.60
N MET A 149 -2.16 11.78 9.69
CA MET A 149 -2.45 11.82 8.26
C MET A 149 -3.80 11.14 7.93
N CYS A 150 -4.07 9.96 8.48
CA CYS A 150 -5.33 9.24 8.24
C CYS A 150 -6.54 10.03 8.75
N ILE A 151 -6.44 10.65 9.93
CA ILE A 151 -7.50 11.51 10.48
C ILE A 151 -7.72 12.71 9.56
N CYS A 152 -6.66 13.37 9.12
CA CYS A 152 -6.72 14.49 8.19
C CYS A 152 -7.42 14.10 6.88
N LEU A 153 -7.04 12.97 6.27
CA LEU A 153 -7.64 12.45 5.06
C LEU A 153 -9.13 12.12 5.26
N TYR A 154 -9.46 11.42 6.34
CA TYR A 154 -10.84 11.03 6.62
C TYR A 154 -11.75 12.25 6.83
N VAL A 155 -11.30 13.23 7.61
CA VAL A 155 -12.05 14.48 7.84
C VAL A 155 -12.21 15.23 6.53
N SER A 156 -11.15 15.35 5.71
CA SER A 156 -11.21 16.08 4.44
C SER A 156 -12.20 15.47 3.44
N ILE A 157 -12.26 14.12 3.38
CA ILE A 157 -13.23 13.43 2.52
C ILE A 157 -14.67 13.63 3.05
N SER A 158 -14.86 13.60 4.37
CA SER A 158 -16.17 13.76 4.99
C SER A 158 -16.76 15.18 4.79
N TYR A 159 -15.92 16.19 4.65
CA TYR A 159 -16.32 17.56 4.34
C TYR A 159 -16.54 17.82 2.85
N SER A 160 -16.08 16.93 1.98
CA SER A 160 -16.27 17.05 0.55
C SER A 160 -17.71 16.65 0.17
N ASN A 161 -18.33 17.41 -0.72
CA ASN A 161 -19.61 17.06 -1.33
C ASN A 161 -19.48 15.71 -2.08
N SER A 162 -20.62 15.15 -2.50
CA SER A 162 -20.60 13.92 -3.30
C SER A 162 -19.65 14.06 -4.50
N TRP A 163 -18.64 13.20 -4.56
CA TRP A 163 -17.65 13.19 -5.63
C TRP A 163 -18.26 12.95 -7.01
N PHE A 164 -19.42 12.31 -7.06
CA PHE A 164 -20.13 12.02 -8.30
C PHE A 164 -20.76 13.27 -8.93
N ASP A 165 -21.11 14.29 -8.12
CA ASP A 165 -21.79 15.50 -8.58
C ASP A 165 -20.82 16.62 -8.98
N MET A 166 -19.53 16.49 -8.66
CA MET A 166 -18.49 17.49 -8.98
C MET A 166 -18.09 17.44 -10.45
N VAL A 167 -17.74 18.60 -11.01
CA VAL A 167 -17.12 18.72 -12.32
C VAL A 167 -15.67 18.23 -12.27
N TRP A 168 -15.13 17.76 -13.39
CA TRP A 168 -13.81 17.12 -13.43
C TRP A 168 -12.66 17.95 -12.83
N TRP A 169 -12.64 19.28 -13.06
CA TRP A 169 -11.59 20.16 -12.48
C TRP A 169 -11.74 20.33 -10.97
N GLU A 170 -12.99 20.32 -10.45
CA GLU A 170 -13.25 20.41 -9.02
C GLU A 170 -12.78 19.13 -8.32
N ARG A 171 -13.00 17.96 -8.93
CA ARG A 171 -12.48 16.68 -8.45
C ARG A 171 -10.96 16.70 -8.40
N ALA A 172 -10.30 17.12 -9.48
CA ALA A 172 -8.86 17.17 -9.58
C ALA A 172 -8.23 18.14 -8.59
N SER A 173 -8.81 19.36 -8.45
CA SER A 173 -8.30 20.36 -7.51
C SER A 173 -8.52 19.96 -6.05
N SER A 174 -9.69 19.43 -5.72
CA SER A 174 -10.00 18.94 -4.37
C SER A 174 -9.11 17.78 -3.98
N LEU A 175 -8.93 16.79 -4.88
CA LEU A 175 -8.02 15.66 -4.65
C LEU A 175 -6.59 16.14 -4.46
N GLY A 176 -6.10 17.05 -5.31
CA GLY A 176 -4.76 17.62 -5.20
C GLY A 176 -4.55 18.36 -3.87
N MET A 177 -5.52 19.16 -3.44
CA MET A 177 -5.46 19.89 -2.17
C MET A 177 -5.43 18.93 -0.97
N ILE A 178 -6.28 17.90 -0.97
CA ILE A 178 -6.32 16.87 0.07
C ILE A 178 -4.97 16.13 0.14
N CYS A 179 -4.39 15.75 -1.01
CA CYS A 179 -3.10 15.08 -1.06
C CYS A 179 -1.97 15.98 -0.50
N ILE A 180 -1.91 17.25 -0.91
CA ILE A 180 -0.91 18.21 -0.41
C ILE A 180 -1.05 18.38 1.11
N MET A 181 -2.27 18.59 1.60
CA MET A 181 -2.54 18.73 3.03
C MET A 181 -2.11 17.49 3.82
N ALA A 182 -2.42 16.30 3.32
CA ALA A 182 -2.01 15.05 3.96
C ALA A 182 -0.49 14.90 4.03
N ILE A 183 0.23 15.26 2.95
CA ILE A 183 1.70 15.26 2.92
C ILE A 183 2.27 16.26 3.94
N VAL A 184 1.73 17.46 3.99
CA VAL A 184 2.17 18.50 4.93
C VAL A 184 1.95 18.05 6.37
N VAL A 185 0.77 17.52 6.71
CA VAL A 185 0.47 16.98 8.04
C VAL A 185 1.42 15.85 8.40
N TYR A 186 1.61 14.88 7.49
CA TYR A 186 2.51 13.74 7.72
C TYR A 186 3.93 14.20 8.03
N ILE A 187 4.49 15.08 7.19
CA ILE A 187 5.86 15.60 7.35
C ILE A 187 5.98 16.42 8.63
N SER A 188 5.01 17.28 8.92
CA SER A 188 5.02 18.14 10.13
C SER A 188 5.02 17.29 11.41
N ILE A 189 4.14 16.30 11.52
CA ILE A 189 4.09 15.41 12.69
C ILE A 189 5.37 14.57 12.80
N LEU A 190 5.93 14.13 11.67
CA LEU A 190 7.18 13.38 11.68
C LEU A 190 8.33 14.22 12.27
N PHE A 191 8.46 15.50 11.86
CA PHE A 191 9.45 16.42 12.40
C PHE A 191 9.20 16.76 13.88
N LEU A 192 7.96 17.03 14.27
CA LEU A 192 7.58 17.30 15.66
C LEU A 192 7.84 16.10 16.57
N SER A 193 7.71 14.89 16.06
CA SER A 193 8.03 13.65 16.80
C SER A 193 9.53 13.43 16.99
N GLY A 194 10.38 14.35 16.48
CA GLY A 194 11.84 14.32 16.65
C GLY A 194 12.59 13.53 15.59
N PHE A 195 11.97 13.31 14.41
CA PHE A 195 12.68 12.76 13.27
C PHE A 195 13.70 13.79 12.76
N ARG A 196 14.99 13.46 12.85
CA ARG A 196 16.07 14.29 12.29
C ARG A 196 16.51 13.70 10.96
N ALA A 197 16.66 14.54 9.94
CA ALA A 197 17.16 14.14 8.62
C ALA A 197 18.56 13.47 8.70
N SER A 198 19.28 13.66 9.80
CA SER A 198 20.54 12.97 10.07
C SER A 198 20.41 11.44 10.17
N TYR A 199 19.23 10.92 10.53
CA TYR A 199 18.98 9.47 10.52
C TYR A 199 19.02 8.85 9.12
N LEU A 200 18.84 9.67 8.06
CA LEU A 200 18.94 9.23 6.66
C LEU A 200 20.36 9.35 6.09
N LYS A 201 21.24 10.11 6.76
CA LYS A 201 22.59 10.44 6.27
C LYS A 201 23.70 9.54 6.83
N ASN A 202 23.45 8.84 7.92
CA ASN A 202 24.43 7.94 8.51
C ASN A 202 24.17 6.51 8.04
N LYS A 203 24.67 6.21 6.85
CA LYS A 203 25.49 5.08 6.40
C LYS A 203 25.66 5.07 4.90
#